data_0f2b6985a13156b5be92e65da381c6f7
#
_entry.id   0f2b6985a13156b5be92e65da381c6f7
#
_cell.length_a   1.000
_cell.length_b   1.000
_cell.length_c   1.000
_cell.angle_alpha   90.00
_cell.angle_beta   90.00
_cell.angle_gamma   90.00
#
_symmetry.space_group_name_H-M   'P 1'
#
loop_
_entity.id
_entity.type
_entity.pdbx_description
1 polymer ?
#
loop_
_entity_poly.entity_id
_entity_poly.type
_entity_poly.pdbx_seq_one_letter_code
_entity_poly.pdbx_strand_id
1 'polypeptide(L)'
;IYDVLNSLKLKGLVEIKQERPQKFRAVEPKIALQILSNDLLAKLSNIKQTIFSEIEKLRTQDRSLLLEEPNVWIIRNLDKAKQKIKSLIESANVDIVVSSPSSLVNELKDSIVFLTRNRKNVTAAIVCYCDESKVQVNSNEAILLKQRPTPSLPIIMIDGTYCIVFAEDYSLELGEPELMRILSDFFYYSIWRPSKPLTKFKLDQEKTTSHIWLAIEIMKMSKKEDLTVKVNGFERKSRSVVEIEGSIVDYKLDPQGIFKNFTLISNEKKYLVGGLGASVEDIEARLITISKKK
;
A
#
# COMPACT_ATOMS: atom_id res chain seq x y z
N ILE A 1 33.11 -41.78 -16.49
CA ILE A 1 33.57 -40.53 -17.13
C ILE A 1 32.57 -40.06 -18.17
N TYR A 2 32.13 -40.90 -19.11
CA TYR A 2 31.17 -40.50 -20.17
C TYR A 2 29.82 -40.06 -19.64
N ASP A 3 29.30 -40.69 -18.58
CA ASP A 3 28.01 -40.28 -17.96
C ASP A 3 28.08 -38.91 -17.35
N VAL A 4 29.22 -38.58 -16.72
CA VAL A 4 29.47 -37.24 -16.13
C VAL A 4 29.56 -36.18 -17.23
N LEU A 5 30.28 -36.45 -18.32
CA LEU A 5 30.43 -35.55 -19.45
C LEU A 5 29.05 -35.33 -20.16
N ASN A 6 28.25 -36.36 -20.28
CA ASN A 6 26.87 -36.23 -20.80
C ASN A 6 25.97 -35.40 -19.87
N SER A 7 26.07 -35.59 -18.56
CA SER A 7 25.34 -34.78 -17.59
C SER A 7 25.75 -33.30 -17.66
N LEU A 8 27.05 -33.00 -17.80
CA LEU A 8 27.55 -31.65 -17.97
C LEU A 8 27.12 -31.05 -19.30
N LYS A 9 27.05 -31.84 -20.39
CA LYS A 9 26.51 -31.42 -21.68
C LYS A 9 25.03 -31.01 -21.55
N LEU A 10 24.22 -31.83 -20.91
CA LEU A 10 22.79 -31.52 -20.70
C LEU A 10 22.59 -30.22 -19.89
N LYS A 11 23.52 -29.88 -19.03
CA LYS A 11 23.55 -28.61 -18.29
C LYS A 11 24.18 -27.45 -19.08
N GLY A 12 24.61 -27.67 -20.32
CA GLY A 12 25.24 -26.63 -21.15
C GLY A 12 26.64 -26.22 -20.70
N LEU A 13 27.32 -27.07 -19.92
CA LEU A 13 28.66 -26.76 -19.36
C LEU A 13 29.81 -27.35 -20.15
N VAL A 14 29.50 -28.29 -21.06
CA VAL A 14 30.48 -28.97 -21.93
C VAL A 14 29.95 -29.02 -23.36
N GLU A 15 30.77 -28.65 -24.31
CA GLU A 15 30.54 -28.80 -25.75
C GLU A 15 31.24 -30.08 -26.23
N ILE A 16 30.57 -30.77 -27.18
CA ILE A 16 31.10 -32.00 -27.78
C ILE A 16 31.30 -31.79 -29.27
N LYS A 17 32.52 -32.07 -29.75
CA LYS A 17 32.81 -32.14 -31.19
C LYS A 17 32.69 -33.59 -31.64
N GLN A 18 31.79 -33.90 -32.57
CA GLN A 18 31.56 -35.22 -33.12
C GLN A 18 32.64 -35.57 -34.15
N GLU A 19 33.85 -35.86 -33.63
CA GLU A 19 34.95 -36.42 -34.41
C GLU A 19 35.29 -37.81 -33.84
N ARG A 20 36.03 -38.60 -34.56
CA ARG A 20 36.57 -39.88 -34.01
C ARG A 20 38.07 -39.72 -33.75
N PRO A 21 38.53 -39.71 -32.51
CA PRO A 21 37.81 -39.79 -31.23
C PRO A 21 37.01 -38.53 -30.89
N GLN A 22 35.91 -38.62 -30.12
CA GLN A 22 35.11 -37.49 -29.64
C GLN A 22 35.95 -36.58 -28.74
N LYS A 23 35.84 -35.25 -28.97
CA LYS A 23 36.53 -34.24 -28.17
C LYS A 23 35.51 -33.45 -27.36
N PHE A 24 35.88 -33.18 -26.11
CA PHE A 24 35.09 -32.42 -25.16
C PHE A 24 35.79 -31.11 -24.85
N ARG A 25 35.03 -30.03 -24.77
CA ARG A 25 35.55 -28.72 -24.38
C ARG A 25 34.65 -28.13 -23.30
N ALA A 26 35.24 -27.64 -22.19
CA ALA A 26 34.47 -26.88 -21.21
C ALA A 26 34.02 -25.54 -21.77
N VAL A 27 32.80 -25.16 -21.46
CA VAL A 27 32.25 -23.82 -21.77
C VAL A 27 33.03 -22.80 -20.90
N GLU A 28 33.19 -21.59 -21.42
CA GLU A 28 33.88 -20.51 -20.69
C GLU A 28 33.18 -20.29 -19.32
N PRO A 29 33.94 -20.15 -18.22
CA PRO A 29 33.41 -20.09 -16.85
C PRO A 29 32.33 -19.01 -16.67
N LYS A 30 32.50 -17.84 -17.30
CA LYS A 30 31.54 -16.75 -17.25
C LYS A 30 30.20 -17.11 -17.90
N ILE A 31 30.23 -17.78 -19.03
CA ILE A 31 29.04 -18.26 -19.76
C ILE A 31 28.38 -19.41 -18.99
N ALA A 32 29.18 -20.34 -18.46
CA ALA A 32 28.68 -21.46 -17.66
C ALA A 32 27.93 -20.98 -16.41
N LEU A 33 28.46 -19.97 -15.69
CA LEU A 33 27.78 -19.36 -14.55
C LEU A 33 26.46 -18.68 -14.96
N GLN A 34 26.43 -18.01 -16.09
CA GLN A 34 25.22 -17.38 -16.61
C GLN A 34 24.14 -18.41 -16.93
N ILE A 35 24.49 -19.51 -17.59
CA ILE A 35 23.57 -20.61 -17.92
C ILE A 35 22.98 -21.22 -16.63
N LEU A 36 23.82 -21.53 -15.64
CA LEU A 36 23.36 -22.09 -14.37
C LEU A 36 22.47 -21.11 -13.58
N SER A 37 22.83 -19.84 -13.55
CA SER A 37 22.04 -18.80 -12.89
C SER A 37 20.66 -18.65 -13.53
N ASN A 38 20.60 -18.59 -14.85
CA ASN A 38 19.32 -18.49 -15.58
C ASN A 38 18.43 -19.74 -15.38
N ASP A 39 19.02 -20.96 -15.37
CA ASP A 39 18.28 -22.20 -15.11
C ASP A 39 17.69 -22.21 -13.68
N LEU A 40 18.45 -21.78 -12.69
CA LEU A 40 17.97 -21.66 -11.31
C LEU A 40 16.86 -20.62 -11.17
N LEU A 41 17.00 -19.46 -11.80
CA LEU A 41 15.98 -18.41 -11.79
C LEU A 41 14.68 -18.87 -12.46
N ALA A 42 14.78 -19.57 -13.60
CA ALA A 42 13.62 -20.16 -14.29
C ALA A 42 12.92 -21.20 -13.42
N LYS A 43 13.67 -22.10 -12.73
CA LYS A 43 13.10 -23.08 -11.80
C LYS A 43 12.41 -22.42 -10.61
N LEU A 44 13.01 -21.40 -10.01
CA LEU A 44 12.38 -20.62 -8.93
C LEU A 44 11.11 -19.92 -9.38
N SER A 45 11.10 -19.33 -10.58
CA SER A 45 9.91 -18.70 -11.15
C SER A 45 8.77 -19.70 -11.37
N ASN A 46 9.07 -20.89 -11.93
CA ASN A 46 8.09 -21.93 -12.13
C ASN A 46 7.51 -22.47 -10.81
N ILE A 47 8.36 -22.72 -9.80
CA ILE A 47 7.93 -23.13 -8.46
C ILE A 47 7.01 -22.04 -7.85
N LYS A 48 7.40 -20.78 -7.96
CA LYS A 48 6.60 -19.65 -7.48
C LYS A 48 5.21 -19.62 -8.15
N GLN A 49 5.14 -19.75 -9.48
CA GLN A 49 3.86 -19.78 -10.21
C GLN A 49 2.98 -20.97 -9.81
N THR A 50 3.58 -22.16 -9.66
CA THR A 50 2.84 -23.35 -9.23
C THR A 50 2.25 -23.17 -7.83
N ILE A 51 3.05 -22.66 -6.88
CA ILE A 51 2.59 -22.39 -5.52
C ILE A 51 1.45 -21.36 -5.54
N PHE A 52 1.58 -20.26 -6.30
CA PHE A 52 0.51 -19.26 -6.40
C PHE A 52 -0.79 -19.86 -6.97
N SER A 53 -0.71 -20.65 -8.03
CA SER A 53 -1.90 -21.29 -8.63
C SER A 53 -2.59 -22.26 -7.67
N GLU A 54 -1.83 -23.02 -6.88
CA GLU A 54 -2.41 -23.93 -5.87
C GLU A 54 -3.04 -23.16 -4.69
N ILE A 55 -2.39 -22.10 -4.21
CA ILE A 55 -2.95 -21.23 -3.16
C ILE A 55 -4.24 -20.56 -3.63
N GLU A 56 -4.31 -20.10 -4.88
CA GLU A 56 -5.54 -19.51 -5.42
C GLU A 56 -6.68 -20.53 -5.52
N LYS A 57 -6.40 -21.77 -5.95
CA LYS A 57 -7.40 -22.84 -5.95
C LYS A 57 -7.93 -23.15 -4.54
N LEU A 58 -7.06 -23.20 -3.53
CA LEU A 58 -7.47 -23.39 -2.14
C LEU A 58 -8.34 -22.22 -1.64
N ARG A 59 -7.97 -20.97 -1.93
CA ARG A 59 -8.76 -19.78 -1.58
C ARG A 59 -10.15 -19.76 -2.19
N THR A 60 -10.33 -20.29 -3.40
CA THR A 60 -11.64 -20.35 -4.07
C THR A 60 -12.53 -21.47 -3.52
N GLN A 61 -11.96 -22.54 -2.97
CA GLN A 61 -12.70 -23.65 -2.36
C GLN A 61 -13.17 -23.32 -0.92
N ASP A 62 -12.42 -22.56 -0.15
CA ASP A 62 -12.72 -22.28 1.27
C ASP A 62 -13.71 -21.10 1.51
N ARG A 63 -14.12 -20.38 0.47
CA ARG A 63 -15.05 -19.23 0.62
C ARG A 63 -16.45 -19.58 1.12
N SER A 64 -16.80 -20.85 1.22
CA SER A 64 -18.18 -21.27 1.58
C SER A 64 -18.39 -21.77 3.00
N LEU A 65 -17.36 -21.90 3.85
CA LEU A 65 -17.47 -22.57 5.15
C LEU A 65 -16.79 -21.87 6.34
N LEU A 66 -16.13 -20.76 6.16
CA LEU A 66 -15.50 -20.06 7.28
C LEU A 66 -16.41 -18.93 7.79
N LEU A 67 -16.97 -19.11 8.98
CA LEU A 67 -17.16 -17.99 9.89
C LEU A 67 -15.81 -17.25 9.88
N GLU A 68 -15.77 -16.03 9.32
CA GLU A 68 -14.52 -15.28 9.18
C GLU A 68 -13.93 -15.08 10.56
N GLU A 69 -12.92 -15.88 10.90
CA GLU A 69 -12.15 -15.64 12.11
C GLU A 69 -11.51 -14.25 12.00
N PRO A 70 -11.51 -13.47 13.10
CA PRO A 70 -10.92 -12.13 13.08
C PRO A 70 -9.49 -12.17 12.54
N ASN A 71 -9.23 -11.37 11.50
CA ASN A 71 -7.92 -11.33 10.86
C ASN A 71 -6.94 -10.47 11.68
N VAL A 72 -6.53 -11.02 12.83
CA VAL A 72 -5.58 -10.41 13.76
C VAL A 72 -4.45 -11.39 14.06
N TRP A 73 -3.22 -11.00 13.70
CA TRP A 73 -2.05 -11.86 13.83
C TRP A 73 -0.95 -11.19 14.65
N ILE A 74 -0.22 -12.00 15.43
CA ILE A 74 0.96 -11.56 16.16
C ILE A 74 2.21 -12.00 15.41
N ILE A 75 3.06 -11.05 15.02
CA ILE A 75 4.34 -11.31 14.39
C ILE A 75 5.45 -11.03 15.41
N ARG A 76 6.10 -12.07 15.91
CA ARG A 76 7.16 -11.96 16.93
C ARG A 76 8.52 -11.55 16.36
N ASN A 77 8.74 -11.71 15.06
CA ASN A 77 9.98 -11.31 14.40
C ASN A 77 9.80 -9.95 13.74
N LEU A 78 10.31 -8.91 14.37
CA LEU A 78 10.19 -7.52 13.90
C LEU A 78 10.87 -7.28 12.55
N ASP A 79 11.97 -7.95 12.24
CA ASP A 79 12.66 -7.81 10.95
C ASP A 79 11.82 -8.38 9.81
N LYS A 80 11.15 -9.53 10.04
CA LYS A 80 10.19 -10.08 9.08
C LYS A 80 8.98 -9.16 8.89
N ALA A 81 8.48 -8.56 9.99
CA ALA A 81 7.42 -7.57 9.91
C ALA A 81 7.83 -6.35 9.07
N LYS A 82 9.04 -5.82 9.26
CA LYS A 82 9.60 -4.71 8.47
C LYS A 82 9.77 -5.09 7.00
N GLN A 83 10.28 -6.28 6.68
CA GLN A 83 10.41 -6.77 5.30
C GLN A 83 9.04 -6.91 4.63
N LYS A 84 8.05 -7.46 5.34
CA LYS A 84 6.67 -7.58 4.85
C LYS A 84 6.09 -6.21 4.53
N ILE A 85 6.27 -5.23 5.43
CA ILE A 85 5.73 -3.88 5.24
C ILE A 85 6.38 -3.17 4.04
N LYS A 86 7.68 -3.31 3.82
CA LYS A 86 8.36 -2.78 2.63
C LYS A 86 7.71 -3.30 1.34
N SER A 87 7.52 -4.61 1.24
CA SER A 87 6.88 -5.24 0.07
C SER A 87 5.43 -4.76 -0.11
N LEU A 88 4.67 -4.60 0.98
CA LEU A 88 3.29 -4.12 0.92
C LEU A 88 3.21 -2.64 0.51
N ILE A 89 4.11 -1.79 1.00
CA ILE A 89 4.22 -0.39 0.57
C ILE A 89 4.48 -0.34 -0.94
N GLU A 90 5.45 -1.10 -1.46
CA GLU A 90 5.77 -1.12 -2.88
C GLU A 90 4.63 -1.63 -3.76
N SER A 91 3.74 -2.46 -3.21
CA SER A 91 2.58 -3.01 -3.90
C SER A 91 1.28 -2.21 -3.71
N ALA A 92 1.25 -1.22 -2.83
CA ALA A 92 0.07 -0.41 -2.53
C ALA A 92 -0.54 0.23 -3.78
N ASN A 93 -1.88 0.26 -3.87
CA ASN A 93 -2.61 0.75 -5.04
C ASN A 93 -3.45 2.00 -4.74
N VAL A 94 -3.73 2.28 -3.47
CA VAL A 94 -4.67 3.32 -3.04
C VAL A 94 -3.97 4.35 -2.16
N ASP A 95 -3.51 3.93 -0.98
CA ASP A 95 -2.85 4.82 -0.04
C ASP A 95 -1.91 4.09 0.93
N ILE A 96 -1.00 4.86 1.51
CA ILE A 96 -0.24 4.48 2.69
C ILE A 96 -0.35 5.58 3.75
N VAL A 97 -0.62 5.15 4.99
CA VAL A 97 -0.71 6.04 6.15
C VAL A 97 0.26 5.53 7.21
N VAL A 98 1.23 6.36 7.57
CA VAL A 98 2.36 5.95 8.42
C VAL A 98 2.51 6.88 9.62
N SER A 99 2.55 6.32 10.83
CA SER A 99 3.06 6.98 12.03
C SER A 99 4.21 6.16 12.59
N SER A 100 5.39 6.77 12.72
CA SER A 100 6.57 6.00 13.10
C SER A 100 7.71 6.90 13.59
N PRO A 101 8.66 6.37 14.41
CA PRO A 101 9.93 7.03 14.65
C PRO A 101 10.63 7.36 13.33
N SER A 102 11.37 8.47 13.30
CA SER A 102 12.14 8.89 12.11
C SER A 102 13.10 7.82 11.61
N SER A 103 13.66 7.00 12.50
CA SER A 103 14.51 5.86 12.16
C SER A 103 13.80 4.85 11.26
N LEU A 104 12.59 4.41 11.64
CA LEU A 104 11.82 3.46 10.83
C LEU A 104 11.30 4.10 9.53
N VAL A 105 10.90 5.38 9.54
CA VAL A 105 10.56 6.11 8.31
C VAL A 105 11.74 6.10 7.33
N ASN A 106 12.97 6.33 7.83
CA ASN A 106 14.17 6.30 7.00
C ASN A 106 14.50 4.88 6.48
N GLU A 107 14.20 3.82 7.24
CA GLU A 107 14.31 2.43 6.76
C GLU A 107 13.31 2.12 5.62
N LEU A 108 12.14 2.75 5.63
CA LEU A 108 11.07 2.56 4.65
C LEU A 108 11.17 3.52 3.45
N LYS A 109 12.09 4.50 3.49
CA LYS A 109 12.15 5.61 2.53
C LYS A 109 12.23 5.15 1.08
N ASP A 110 13.04 4.12 0.80
CA ASP A 110 13.27 3.66 -0.57
C ASP A 110 12.00 3.04 -1.16
N SER A 111 11.25 2.25 -0.36
CA SER A 111 9.95 1.69 -0.77
C SER A 111 8.90 2.79 -0.96
N ILE A 112 8.87 3.80 -0.09
CA ILE A 112 7.95 4.96 -0.22
C ILE A 112 8.27 5.77 -1.48
N VAL A 113 9.55 6.06 -1.73
CA VAL A 113 9.99 6.79 -2.93
C VAL A 113 9.70 5.98 -4.19
N PHE A 114 9.94 4.67 -4.16
CA PHE A 114 9.60 3.77 -5.27
C PHE A 114 8.10 3.82 -5.58
N LEU A 115 7.24 3.70 -4.56
CA LEU A 115 5.80 3.77 -4.70
C LEU A 115 5.36 5.09 -5.35
N THR A 116 5.75 6.21 -4.77
CA THR A 116 5.30 7.55 -5.21
C THR A 116 5.81 7.95 -6.59
N ARG A 117 6.92 7.36 -7.05
CA ARG A 117 7.44 7.55 -8.41
C ARG A 117 6.69 6.71 -9.44
N ASN A 118 6.38 5.46 -9.12
CA ASN A 118 5.80 4.51 -10.07
C ASN A 118 4.27 4.56 -10.10
N ARG A 119 3.63 4.94 -8.98
CA ARG A 119 2.17 5.02 -8.83
C ARG A 119 1.75 6.39 -8.33
N LYS A 120 1.67 7.32 -9.25
CA LYS A 120 1.46 8.74 -8.95
C LYS A 120 0.08 9.06 -8.35
N ASN A 121 -0.90 8.20 -8.56
CA ASN A 121 -2.25 8.30 -7.99
C ASN A 121 -2.32 7.84 -6.52
N VAL A 122 -1.35 7.07 -6.04
CA VAL A 122 -1.33 6.62 -4.64
C VAL A 122 -1.05 7.80 -3.71
N THR A 123 -1.79 7.86 -2.60
CA THR A 123 -1.60 8.89 -1.57
C THR A 123 -0.69 8.38 -0.47
N ALA A 124 0.32 9.17 -0.10
CA ALA A 124 1.20 8.88 1.04
C ALA A 124 1.06 9.95 2.11
N ALA A 125 0.62 9.55 3.32
CA ALA A 125 0.49 10.41 4.48
C ALA A 125 1.36 9.89 5.62
N ILE A 126 2.38 10.67 6.04
CA ILE A 126 3.40 10.23 6.98
C ILE A 126 3.49 11.18 8.14
N VAL A 127 3.48 10.66 9.36
CA VAL A 127 3.84 11.40 10.58
C VAL A 127 5.08 10.75 11.19
N CYS A 128 6.17 11.51 11.25
CA CYS A 128 7.38 11.10 11.97
C CYS A 128 7.43 11.74 13.36
N TYR A 129 8.04 11.04 14.32
CA TYR A 129 8.20 11.55 15.68
C TYR A 129 9.55 11.16 16.30
N CYS A 130 9.89 11.92 17.35
CA CYS A 130 10.99 11.65 18.27
C CYS A 130 12.29 11.26 17.63
N ASP A 131 12.89 12.17 16.90
CA ASP A 131 14.33 12.11 16.67
C ASP A 131 14.82 13.45 16.12
N GLU A 132 15.97 13.88 16.62
CA GLU A 132 16.74 14.96 16.00
C GLU A 132 17.29 14.54 14.63
N SER A 133 17.19 13.26 14.28
CA SER A 133 17.56 12.74 12.95
C SER A 133 16.60 13.29 11.90
N LYS A 134 17.13 14.10 10.99
CA LYS A 134 16.35 14.63 9.86
C LYS A 134 15.75 13.48 9.06
N VAL A 135 14.43 13.51 8.88
CA VAL A 135 13.74 12.59 7.98
C VAL A 135 14.29 12.78 6.57
N GLN A 136 14.85 11.71 6.01
CA GLN A 136 15.51 11.73 4.70
C GLN A 136 14.57 11.43 3.54
N VAL A 137 13.26 11.33 3.78
CA VAL A 137 12.28 11.27 2.70
C VAL A 137 12.31 12.63 2.04
N ASN A 138 12.95 12.73 0.88
CA ASN A 138 12.95 13.94 0.09
C ASN A 138 11.50 14.36 -0.13
N SER A 139 11.22 15.62 0.20
CA SER A 139 9.93 16.24 0.09
C SER A 139 9.48 16.34 -1.36
N ASN A 140 9.12 15.20 -1.97
CA ASN A 140 8.31 15.23 -3.15
C ASN A 140 6.96 15.83 -2.73
N GLU A 141 6.49 16.82 -3.45
CA GLU A 141 5.16 17.43 -3.30
C GLU A 141 4.01 16.39 -3.32
N ALA A 142 4.33 15.12 -3.65
CA ALA A 142 3.44 13.98 -3.66
C ALA A 142 3.18 13.33 -2.29
N ILE A 143 3.97 13.68 -1.24
CA ILE A 143 3.88 13.08 0.09
C ILE A 143 3.42 14.12 1.10
N LEU A 144 2.36 13.81 1.85
CA LEU A 144 1.94 14.58 2.99
C LEU A 144 2.79 14.17 4.20
N LEU A 145 3.78 14.98 4.54
CA LEU A 145 4.69 14.69 5.66
C LEU A 145 4.46 15.68 6.79
N LYS A 146 4.23 15.14 7.99
CA LYS A 146 4.12 15.90 9.23
C LYS A 146 5.11 15.42 10.28
N GLN A 147 5.38 16.26 11.27
CA GLN A 147 6.20 15.94 12.42
C GLN A 147 5.42 16.11 13.71
N ARG A 148 5.61 15.16 14.61
CA ARG A 148 5.09 15.21 15.98
C ARG A 148 6.26 15.27 16.98
N PRO A 149 6.21 16.17 17.98
CA PRO A 149 7.31 16.31 18.95
C PRO A 149 7.37 15.18 19.98
N THR A 150 6.27 14.43 20.14
CA THR A 150 6.16 13.36 21.14
C THR A 150 5.97 12.01 20.48
N PRO A 151 6.45 10.91 21.09
CA PRO A 151 6.19 9.56 20.61
C PRO A 151 4.70 9.26 20.45
N SER A 152 4.41 8.40 19.52
CA SER A 152 3.09 7.83 19.31
C SER A 152 3.22 6.35 18.99
N LEU A 153 2.11 5.67 18.83
CA LEU A 153 2.10 4.27 18.42
C LEU A 153 2.61 4.17 16.96
N PRO A 154 3.63 3.34 16.69
CA PRO A 154 4.03 3.06 15.31
C PRO A 154 2.94 2.27 14.60
N ILE A 155 2.23 2.93 13.69
CA ILE A 155 1.13 2.36 12.90
C ILE A 155 1.43 2.58 11.43
N ILE A 156 1.23 1.54 10.62
CA ILE A 156 1.30 1.62 9.16
C ILE A 156 0.03 0.98 8.61
N MET A 157 -0.78 1.77 7.90
CA MET A 157 -1.98 1.31 7.20
C MET A 157 -1.75 1.38 5.70
N ILE A 158 -2.24 0.38 4.95
CA ILE A 158 -2.06 0.25 3.51
C ILE A 158 -3.41 -0.06 2.87
N ASP A 159 -3.78 0.74 1.87
CA ASP A 159 -4.98 0.59 1.05
C ASP A 159 -6.29 0.51 1.86
N GLY A 160 -6.29 1.00 3.11
CA GLY A 160 -7.43 0.94 4.02
C GLY A 160 -7.87 -0.46 4.47
N THR A 161 -7.13 -1.50 4.09
CA THR A 161 -7.50 -2.91 4.33
C THR A 161 -6.46 -3.68 5.15
N TYR A 162 -5.27 -3.14 5.29
CA TYR A 162 -4.17 -3.75 6.03
C TYR A 162 -3.56 -2.76 7.00
N CYS A 163 -3.31 -3.20 8.21
CA CYS A 163 -2.61 -2.42 9.22
C CYS A 163 -1.58 -3.26 9.95
N ILE A 164 -0.43 -2.66 10.24
CA ILE A 164 0.52 -3.20 11.18
C ILE A 164 0.80 -2.18 12.28
N VAL A 165 0.79 -2.67 13.52
CA VAL A 165 1.12 -1.90 14.71
C VAL A 165 2.35 -2.52 15.33
N PHE A 166 3.40 -1.72 15.52
CA PHE A 166 4.64 -2.20 16.14
C PHE A 166 4.62 -1.95 17.65
N ALA A 167 4.77 -3.00 18.43
CA ALA A 167 5.10 -2.96 19.84
C ALA A 167 6.63 -3.10 20.02
N GLU A 168 7.09 -3.18 21.26
CA GLU A 168 8.52 -3.29 21.58
C GLU A 168 9.11 -4.61 21.10
N ASP A 169 8.46 -5.74 21.37
CA ASP A 169 8.95 -7.09 21.10
C ASP A 169 8.17 -7.86 20.03
N TYR A 170 7.09 -7.27 19.48
CA TYR A 170 6.24 -7.91 18.49
C TYR A 170 5.51 -6.86 17.65
N SER A 171 4.85 -7.30 16.61
CA SER A 171 3.88 -6.47 15.88
C SER A 171 2.55 -7.18 15.75
N LEU A 172 1.48 -6.37 15.67
CA LEU A 172 0.12 -6.83 15.37
C LEU A 172 -0.19 -6.54 13.92
N GLU A 173 -0.61 -7.56 13.20
CA GLU A 173 -1.14 -7.45 11.84
C GLU A 173 -2.67 -7.52 11.92
N LEU A 174 -3.35 -6.57 11.31
CA LEU A 174 -4.79 -6.36 11.40
C LEU A 174 -5.37 -6.19 10.00
N GLY A 175 -6.48 -6.89 9.75
CA GLY A 175 -7.24 -6.77 8.49
C GLY A 175 -8.75 -6.63 8.72
N GLU A 176 -9.19 -6.40 9.98
CA GLU A 176 -10.61 -6.27 10.35
C GLU A 176 -11.16 -4.88 10.04
N PRO A 177 -12.26 -4.75 9.27
CA PRO A 177 -12.81 -3.45 8.87
C PRO A 177 -13.16 -2.54 10.06
N GLU A 178 -13.73 -3.08 11.13
CA GLU A 178 -14.09 -2.33 12.33
C GLU A 178 -12.86 -1.78 13.04
N LEU A 179 -11.81 -2.59 13.19
CA LEU A 179 -10.54 -2.16 13.77
C LEU A 179 -9.84 -1.14 12.88
N MET A 180 -9.87 -1.33 11.56
CA MET A 180 -9.32 -0.37 10.60
C MET A 180 -10.00 1.00 10.73
N ARG A 181 -11.33 1.03 10.92
CA ARG A 181 -12.07 2.27 11.16
C ARG A 181 -11.61 2.97 12.44
N ILE A 182 -11.52 2.23 13.55
CA ILE A 182 -11.08 2.75 14.85
C ILE A 182 -9.64 3.29 14.74
N LEU A 183 -8.74 2.55 14.13
CA LEU A 183 -7.34 2.94 13.96
C LEU A 183 -7.18 4.14 13.03
N SER A 184 -7.97 4.23 11.97
CA SER A 184 -8.01 5.39 11.08
C SER A 184 -8.45 6.66 11.83
N ASP A 185 -9.47 6.56 12.68
CA ASP A 185 -9.94 7.67 13.51
C ASP A 185 -8.91 8.06 14.57
N PHE A 186 -8.34 7.08 15.26
CA PHE A 186 -7.25 7.30 16.20
C PHE A 186 -6.06 8.00 15.52
N PHE A 187 -5.66 7.51 14.33
CA PHE A 187 -4.58 8.12 13.56
C PHE A 187 -4.88 9.59 13.26
N TYR A 188 -6.06 9.89 12.75
CA TYR A 188 -6.42 11.26 12.41
C TYR A 188 -6.44 12.17 13.63
N TYR A 189 -7.21 11.85 14.66
CA TYR A 189 -7.43 12.74 15.80
C TYR A 189 -6.26 12.81 16.76
N SER A 190 -5.61 11.68 17.02
CA SER A 190 -4.54 11.59 18.02
C SER A 190 -3.14 11.79 17.44
N ILE A 191 -2.94 11.54 16.15
CA ILE A 191 -1.61 11.57 15.54
C ILE A 191 -1.51 12.67 14.49
N TRP A 192 -2.34 12.62 13.44
CA TRP A 192 -2.23 13.51 12.29
C TRP A 192 -2.56 14.96 12.60
N ARG A 193 -3.70 15.18 13.22
CA ARG A 193 -4.22 16.54 13.50
C ARG A 193 -3.29 17.38 14.38
N PRO A 194 -2.73 16.88 15.51
CA PRO A 194 -1.83 17.63 16.36
C PRO A 194 -0.41 17.79 15.78
N SER A 195 -0.08 17.13 14.66
CA SER A 195 1.25 17.17 14.06
C SER A 195 1.44 18.37 13.14
N LYS A 196 2.66 18.91 13.09
CA LYS A 196 3.03 20.06 12.26
C LYS A 196 3.46 19.60 10.86
N PRO A 197 3.01 20.27 9.77
CA PRO A 197 3.45 19.95 8.43
C PRO A 197 4.94 20.25 8.24
N LEU A 198 5.68 19.32 7.61
CA LEU A 198 7.06 19.49 7.19
C LEU A 198 7.19 19.80 5.70
N THR A 199 6.22 19.40 4.90
CA THR A 199 6.22 19.60 3.45
C THR A 199 5.01 20.40 3.02
N LYS A 200 5.15 21.12 1.90
CA LYS A 200 4.03 21.75 1.20
C LYS A 200 3.55 20.73 0.15
N PHE A 201 2.44 20.09 0.43
CA PHE A 201 1.79 19.19 -0.54
C PHE A 201 1.16 20.02 -1.66
N LYS A 202 1.25 19.51 -2.88
CA LYS A 202 0.62 20.09 -4.06
C LYS A 202 -0.07 19.00 -4.86
N LEU A 203 -1.35 19.23 -5.15
CA LEU A 203 -2.13 18.30 -5.96
C LEU A 203 -1.83 18.56 -7.44
N ASP A 204 -0.74 17.97 -7.96
CA ASP A 204 -0.37 18.09 -9.38
C ASP A 204 -0.98 16.99 -10.24
N GLN A 205 -1.36 15.87 -9.63
CA GLN A 205 -1.99 14.74 -10.26
C GLN A 205 -3.12 14.23 -9.39
N GLU A 206 -3.99 13.39 -9.95
CA GLU A 206 -5.04 12.73 -9.17
C GLU A 206 -4.45 11.95 -7.99
N LYS A 207 -5.16 11.97 -6.87
CA LYS A 207 -4.83 11.24 -5.66
C LYS A 207 -6.00 10.41 -5.20
N THR A 208 -5.75 9.14 -4.94
CA THR A 208 -6.75 8.19 -4.43
C THR A 208 -6.46 7.88 -2.97
N THR A 209 -7.51 7.79 -2.16
CA THR A 209 -7.42 7.36 -0.76
C THR A 209 -8.67 6.59 -0.34
N SER A 210 -8.51 5.68 0.60
CA SER A 210 -9.57 4.96 1.29
C SER A 210 -10.08 5.70 2.54
N HIS A 211 -9.32 6.69 3.02
CA HIS A 211 -9.60 7.42 4.25
C HIS A 211 -10.33 8.75 3.98
N ILE A 212 -11.56 8.87 4.47
CA ILE A 212 -12.37 10.09 4.33
C ILE A 212 -11.66 11.34 4.88
N TRP A 213 -11.00 11.24 6.02
CA TRP A 213 -10.27 12.35 6.61
C TRP A 213 -9.11 12.82 5.73
N LEU A 214 -8.40 11.86 5.08
CA LEU A 214 -7.27 12.17 4.22
C LEU A 214 -7.74 12.84 2.92
N ALA A 215 -8.86 12.36 2.37
CA ALA A 215 -9.51 13.02 1.24
C ALA A 215 -9.83 14.49 1.57
N ILE A 216 -10.45 14.75 2.73
CA ILE A 216 -10.79 16.12 3.15
C ILE A 216 -9.53 16.96 3.40
N GLU A 217 -8.47 16.41 3.98
CA GLU A 217 -7.20 17.11 4.14
C GLU A 217 -6.59 17.52 2.80
N ILE A 218 -6.64 16.66 1.78
CA ILE A 218 -6.21 16.99 0.41
C ILE A 218 -7.09 18.10 -0.19
N MET A 219 -8.42 18.00 -0.02
CA MET A 219 -9.37 19.01 -0.51
C MET A 219 -9.11 20.38 0.10
N LYS A 220 -8.72 20.47 1.38
CA LYS A 220 -8.37 21.71 2.06
C LYS A 220 -7.13 22.42 1.47
N MET A 221 -6.27 21.69 0.78
CA MET A 221 -5.04 22.22 0.22
C MET A 221 -5.21 22.86 -1.17
N SER A 222 -6.44 22.80 -1.71
CA SER A 222 -6.80 23.36 -3.01
C SER A 222 -8.12 24.14 -2.91
N LYS A 223 -8.40 25.00 -3.88
CA LYS A 223 -9.72 25.65 -3.96
C LYS A 223 -10.77 24.62 -4.36
N LYS A 224 -11.92 24.63 -3.69
CA LYS A 224 -13.02 23.67 -3.94
C LYS A 224 -13.49 23.69 -5.40
N GLU A 225 -13.54 24.87 -5.98
CA GLU A 225 -14.02 25.10 -7.35
C GLU A 225 -13.13 24.44 -8.41
N ASP A 226 -11.84 24.26 -8.07
CA ASP A 226 -10.84 23.68 -8.96
C ASP A 226 -10.76 22.14 -8.85
N LEU A 227 -11.63 21.52 -8.03
CA LEU A 227 -11.55 20.10 -7.74
C LEU A 227 -12.71 19.33 -8.37
N THR A 228 -12.37 18.16 -8.92
CA THR A 228 -13.30 17.07 -9.25
C THR A 228 -13.01 15.89 -8.33
N VAL A 229 -14.07 15.28 -7.80
CA VAL A 229 -13.97 14.12 -6.91
C VAL A 229 -14.80 12.97 -7.48
N LYS A 230 -14.16 11.82 -7.57
CA LYS A 230 -14.78 10.54 -7.91
C LYS A 230 -14.83 9.66 -6.67
N VAL A 231 -16.00 9.10 -6.40
CA VAL A 231 -16.27 8.25 -5.23
C VAL A 231 -16.75 6.89 -5.71
N ASN A 232 -16.06 5.83 -5.29
CA ASN A 232 -16.51 4.45 -5.42
C ASN A 232 -16.88 3.94 -4.03
N GLY A 233 -18.08 3.36 -3.90
CA GLY A 233 -18.57 2.89 -2.61
C GLY A 233 -19.96 2.28 -2.70
N PHE A 234 -20.75 2.45 -1.65
CA PHE A 234 -22.09 1.90 -1.54
C PHE A 234 -23.11 2.99 -1.24
N GLU A 235 -24.22 2.99 -1.94
CA GLU A 235 -25.38 3.76 -1.51
C GLU A 235 -25.95 3.13 -0.23
N ARG A 236 -26.09 3.93 0.83
CA ARG A 236 -26.43 3.41 2.16
C ARG A 236 -27.78 2.70 2.21
N LYS A 237 -28.80 3.22 1.53
CA LYS A 237 -30.17 2.67 1.58
C LYS A 237 -30.30 1.37 0.81
N SER A 238 -29.81 1.32 -0.41
CA SER A 238 -29.95 0.17 -1.31
C SER A 238 -28.84 -0.86 -1.17
N ARG A 239 -27.69 -0.47 -0.55
CA ARG A 239 -26.44 -1.24 -0.53
C ARG A 239 -25.90 -1.55 -1.92
N SER A 240 -26.38 -0.86 -2.94
CA SER A 240 -25.84 -1.00 -4.30
C SER A 240 -24.47 -0.35 -4.41
N VAL A 241 -23.59 -0.96 -5.21
CA VAL A 241 -22.31 -0.37 -5.58
C VAL A 241 -22.59 0.86 -6.44
N VAL A 242 -21.92 1.97 -6.12
CA VAL A 242 -22.05 3.24 -6.86
C VAL A 242 -20.67 3.79 -7.19
N GLU A 243 -20.61 4.41 -8.37
CA GLU A 243 -19.51 5.26 -8.80
C GLU A 243 -20.08 6.62 -9.15
N ILE A 244 -19.65 7.67 -8.44
CA ILE A 244 -20.17 9.03 -8.60
C ILE A 244 -18.99 9.97 -8.76
N GLU A 245 -19.06 10.80 -9.79
CA GLU A 245 -18.08 11.86 -10.03
C GLU A 245 -18.77 13.21 -10.07
N GLY A 246 -18.14 14.22 -9.45
CA GLY A 246 -18.74 15.55 -9.40
C GLY A 246 -17.86 16.61 -8.74
N SER A 247 -18.49 17.75 -8.45
CA SER A 247 -17.84 18.90 -7.81
C SER A 247 -18.16 18.95 -6.33
N ILE A 248 -17.18 19.38 -5.53
CA ILE A 248 -17.34 19.54 -4.08
C ILE A 248 -18.12 20.83 -3.78
N VAL A 249 -19.10 20.72 -2.90
CA VAL A 249 -19.84 21.86 -2.35
C VAL A 249 -19.27 22.27 -1.00
N ASP A 250 -19.19 21.30 -0.10
CA ASP A 250 -18.74 21.51 1.26
C ASP A 250 -18.10 20.25 1.86
N TYR A 251 -17.35 20.42 2.94
CA TYR A 251 -16.82 19.31 3.72
C TYR A 251 -16.83 19.64 5.21
N LYS A 252 -17.04 18.62 6.03
CA LYS A 252 -16.99 18.68 7.49
C LYS A 252 -15.96 17.70 8.01
N LEU A 253 -15.09 18.18 8.88
CA LEU A 253 -14.10 17.40 9.59
C LEU A 253 -14.00 18.02 10.98
N ASP A 254 -14.98 17.67 11.82
CA ASP A 254 -15.17 18.38 13.08
C ASP A 254 -14.14 17.95 14.13
N PRO A 255 -13.77 18.84 15.07
CA PRO A 255 -12.82 18.55 16.12
C PRO A 255 -13.25 17.44 17.09
N GLN A 256 -14.52 17.22 17.31
CA GLN A 256 -15.08 16.21 18.21
C GLN A 256 -15.19 14.82 17.56
N GLY A 257 -15.01 14.71 16.23
CA GLY A 257 -15.04 13.45 15.52
C GLY A 257 -16.44 12.96 15.16
N ILE A 258 -17.46 13.77 15.35
CA ILE A 258 -18.87 13.40 15.07
C ILE A 258 -19.13 13.39 13.57
N PHE A 259 -18.63 14.41 12.86
CA PHE A 259 -18.85 14.54 11.41
C PHE A 259 -17.55 14.48 10.63
N LYS A 260 -17.45 13.51 9.72
CA LYS A 260 -16.37 13.32 8.76
C LYS A 260 -17.00 13.02 7.41
N ASN A 261 -17.40 14.06 6.70
CA ASN A 261 -18.09 13.92 5.43
C ASN A 261 -17.85 15.12 4.50
N PHE A 262 -18.20 14.95 3.25
CA PHE A 262 -18.27 16.04 2.28
C PHE A 262 -19.52 15.92 1.41
N THR A 263 -19.95 17.04 0.85
CA THR A 263 -21.08 17.09 -0.08
C THR A 263 -20.56 17.18 -1.51
N LEU A 264 -21.00 16.28 -2.36
CA LEU A 264 -20.69 16.20 -3.78
C LEU A 264 -21.95 16.53 -4.60
N ILE A 265 -21.81 17.33 -5.65
CA ILE A 265 -22.83 17.50 -6.68
C ILE A 265 -22.44 16.73 -7.94
N SER A 266 -23.30 15.82 -8.37
CA SER A 266 -23.22 15.09 -9.62
C SER A 266 -24.58 15.06 -10.30
N ASN A 267 -24.64 15.45 -11.58
CA ASN A 267 -25.90 15.50 -12.35
C ASN A 267 -27.01 16.23 -11.61
N GLU A 268 -26.72 17.44 -11.09
CA GLU A 268 -27.63 18.31 -10.32
C GLU A 268 -28.12 17.74 -8.98
N LYS A 269 -27.75 16.50 -8.64
CA LYS A 269 -28.09 15.87 -7.37
C LYS A 269 -26.96 16.03 -6.35
N LYS A 270 -27.34 16.34 -5.11
CA LYS A 270 -26.42 16.42 -3.97
C LYS A 270 -26.33 15.08 -3.26
N TYR A 271 -25.12 14.66 -2.94
CA TYR A 271 -24.82 13.46 -2.19
C TYR A 271 -23.96 13.82 -0.98
N LEU A 272 -24.39 13.42 0.19
CA LEU A 272 -23.57 13.48 1.39
C LEU A 272 -22.71 12.20 1.45
N VAL A 273 -21.39 12.34 1.43
CA VAL A 273 -20.43 11.24 1.35
C VAL A 273 -19.69 11.11 2.67
N GLY A 274 -19.80 9.95 3.31
CA GLY A 274 -19.03 9.56 4.48
C GLY A 274 -17.98 8.50 4.15
N GLY A 275 -17.16 8.13 5.13
CA GLY A 275 -16.17 7.06 5.02
C GLY A 275 -16.72 5.69 5.40
N LEU A 276 -15.80 4.75 5.65
CA LEU A 276 -16.11 3.40 6.12
C LEU A 276 -16.99 3.44 7.37
N GLY A 277 -18.13 2.75 7.33
CA GLY A 277 -19.13 2.72 8.39
C GLY A 277 -20.02 3.97 8.47
N ALA A 278 -20.15 4.73 7.38
CA ALA A 278 -21.09 5.85 7.26
C ALA A 278 -22.51 5.42 7.61
N SER A 279 -23.15 6.14 8.54
CA SER A 279 -24.46 5.78 9.09
C SER A 279 -25.57 6.80 8.80
N VAL A 280 -25.22 8.06 8.56
CA VAL A 280 -26.15 9.16 8.30
C VAL A 280 -26.00 9.73 6.87
N GLU A 281 -24.88 9.46 6.24
CA GLU A 281 -24.56 9.91 4.88
C GLU A 281 -25.32 9.10 3.83
N ASP A 282 -25.42 9.63 2.60
CA ASP A 282 -26.07 8.93 1.48
C ASP A 282 -25.17 7.84 0.92
N ILE A 283 -23.84 8.11 0.87
CA ILE A 283 -22.82 7.23 0.30
C ILE A 283 -21.79 6.87 1.36
N GLU A 284 -21.52 5.58 1.48
CA GLU A 284 -20.36 5.04 2.19
C GLU A 284 -19.21 4.87 1.20
N ALA A 285 -18.26 5.80 1.21
CA ALA A 285 -17.12 5.75 0.32
C ALA A 285 -16.10 4.67 0.74
N ARG A 286 -15.61 3.94 -0.25
CA ARG A 286 -14.50 2.97 -0.12
C ARG A 286 -13.23 3.53 -0.76
N LEU A 287 -13.37 4.18 -1.90
CA LEU A 287 -12.28 4.86 -2.60
C LEU A 287 -12.73 6.27 -2.98
N ILE A 288 -11.86 7.23 -2.75
CA ILE A 288 -12.08 8.63 -3.07
C ILE A 288 -10.89 9.10 -3.90
N THR A 289 -11.14 9.46 -5.15
CA THR A 289 -10.12 10.02 -6.05
C THR A 289 -10.37 11.50 -6.23
N ILE A 290 -9.35 12.31 -6.01
CA ILE A 290 -9.38 13.77 -6.09
C ILE A 290 -8.46 14.22 -7.21
N SER A 291 -8.98 15.02 -8.12
CA SER A 291 -8.22 15.60 -9.23
C SER A 291 -8.52 17.08 -9.39
N LYS A 292 -7.66 17.81 -10.07
CA LYS A 292 -7.99 19.17 -10.53
C LYS A 292 -8.89 19.09 -11.75
N LYS A 293 -9.83 20.01 -11.83
CA LYS A 293 -10.60 20.24 -13.07
C LYS A 293 -9.64 20.56 -14.20
N LYS A 294 -9.85 19.94 -15.33
CA LYS A 294 -9.12 20.22 -16.58
C LYS A 294 -9.59 21.54 -17.18
#